data_3ac219943bface5867accd06e0e5726d
#
_entry.id   3ac219943bface5867accd06e0e5726d
#
_cell.length_a   1.000
_cell.length_b   1.000
_cell.length_c   1.000
_cell.angle_alpha   90.00
_cell.angle_beta   90.00
_cell.angle_gamma   90.00
#
_symmetry.space_group_name_H-M   'P 1'
#
loop_
_entity.id
_entity.type
_entity.pdbx_description
1 polymer ?
#
loop_
_entity_poly.entity_id
_entity_poly.type
_entity_poly.pdbx_seq_one_letter_code
_entity_poly.pdbx_strand_id
1 'polypeptide(L)'
;MKIKNINILINKNNTVTQNKFLTKISLPNKIDLFYKSEGCYMREKFINLRNNICEKLYPTYVKTESSAWDFYINSTDENLEKLTKAEDEYFSIFKDKKSYKELKQINIENLNKSEQLQLKKLLKNFEEQLETGEDFKLLRSKESEIAQKYNSYIPKIDDKEVSKTEISKILEKETDVELRNKAYQAKIIGGDLIAEDLKTLVKQRNEFAIKKGFSNFYEYNLEKEFNVDLNDLTVILDEVYNETKDEIKKVILKRQNELKNVFGTDSLKQYHYGYLTENNPNKKINEYFENKEQILELSKKTYSGIVYDIEKFVEEGKLVLDLYPRKGKNTHGFCFGIDAGKNARILANLTNNSYSLDTLNHELGHCVYTLGVSRDLPFIVREEHPAMTEAIAMMMGDLHKRENVLADIVPQNILEEFKQKFIEDDLSFISRALIIINFEKEMYKNPDQDLKKLWHEMRVKYAFADENEELNYDWATIPHYLSHPAYYQNYFRANVYKNKMYKYLTSKFGNLTENKSVAEFLNEKLFKLGSSVEEKELMKIFE
;
A
#
# COMPACT_ATOMS: atom_id res chain seq x y z
N MET A 1 -20.44 -30.13 -3.75
CA MET A 1 -19.71 -30.97 -4.73
C MET A 1 -18.46 -31.49 -4.05
N LYS A 2 -18.31 -32.80 -3.97
CA LYS A 2 -17.32 -33.49 -3.10
C LYS A 2 -15.92 -33.37 -3.66
N ILE A 3 -14.97 -32.90 -2.86
CA ILE A 3 -13.55 -32.98 -3.17
C ILE A 3 -13.00 -34.22 -2.46
N LYS A 4 -12.33 -35.07 -3.23
CA LYS A 4 -11.78 -36.35 -2.81
C LYS A 4 -10.53 -36.18 -1.96
N ASN A 5 -10.50 -36.89 -0.82
CA ASN A 5 -9.33 -37.13 0.00
C ASN A 5 -8.25 -37.90 -0.76
N ILE A 6 -7.03 -37.44 -0.71
CA ILE A 6 -5.85 -38.27 -1.03
C ILE A 6 -5.14 -38.57 0.29
N ASN A 7 -5.28 -39.81 0.75
CA ASN A 7 -4.52 -40.38 1.85
C ASN A 7 -3.15 -40.83 1.34
N ILE A 8 -2.09 -40.32 1.93
CA ILE A 8 -0.76 -40.94 1.80
C ILE A 8 -0.48 -41.76 3.06
N LEU A 9 -0.36 -43.06 2.85
CA LEU A 9 -0.02 -44.07 3.83
C LEU A 9 1.44 -43.92 4.30
N ILE A 10 1.61 -43.72 5.60
CA ILE A 10 2.92 -43.91 6.26
C ILE A 10 3.01 -45.37 6.72
N ASN A 11 3.93 -46.09 6.12
CA ASN A 11 4.27 -47.44 6.54
C ASN A 11 5.21 -47.39 7.76
N LYS A 12 4.72 -47.91 8.89
CA LYS A 12 5.55 -48.25 10.05
C LYS A 12 6.07 -49.69 9.87
N ASN A 13 7.36 -49.89 9.94
CA ASN A 13 7.92 -51.12 10.46
C ASN A 13 9.23 -50.86 11.19
N ASN A 14 9.19 -51.12 12.47
CA ASN A 14 10.30 -51.22 13.41
C ASN A 14 11.12 -52.48 13.16
N THR A 15 12.43 -52.37 13.27
CA THR A 15 13.23 -53.40 13.94
C THR A 15 14.47 -52.77 14.57
N VAL A 16 14.55 -52.95 15.88
CA VAL A 16 15.66 -52.57 16.75
C VAL A 16 16.79 -53.55 16.55
N THR A 17 17.96 -53.09 16.21
CA THR A 17 19.22 -53.84 16.44
C THR A 17 20.25 -52.88 17.03
N GLN A 18 20.59 -53.12 18.28
CA GLN A 18 21.69 -52.45 18.96
C GLN A 18 23.01 -52.86 18.31
N ASN A 19 23.70 -51.89 17.71
CA ASN A 19 25.14 -52.00 17.46
C ASN A 19 25.85 -50.78 18.08
N LYS A 20 26.64 -51.08 19.10
CA LYS A 20 27.62 -50.18 19.68
C LYS A 20 28.62 -49.77 18.61
N PHE A 21 28.49 -48.53 18.10
CA PHE A 21 29.57 -47.87 17.40
C PHE A 21 30.11 -46.73 18.29
N LEU A 22 31.32 -46.93 18.75
CA LEU A 22 32.17 -45.87 19.27
C LEU A 22 32.39 -44.87 18.15
N THR A 23 31.60 -43.80 18.10
CA THR A 23 31.87 -42.66 17.26
C THR A 23 33.09 -41.93 17.82
N LYS A 24 34.20 -42.04 17.09
CA LYS A 24 35.33 -41.11 17.21
C LYS A 24 34.76 -39.71 17.07
N ILE A 25 34.78 -38.90 18.14
CA ILE A 25 34.59 -37.47 18.10
C ILE A 25 35.79 -36.93 17.32
N SER A 26 35.61 -36.69 16.01
CA SER A 26 36.58 -35.93 15.23
C SER A 26 36.58 -34.50 15.76
N LEU A 27 37.65 -34.05 16.38
CA LEU A 27 37.86 -32.66 16.67
C LEU A 27 37.74 -31.88 15.37
N PRO A 28 36.95 -30.79 15.33
CA PRO A 28 36.82 -29.98 14.12
C PRO A 28 38.20 -29.50 13.67
N ASN A 29 38.45 -29.50 12.35
CA ASN A 29 39.69 -29.05 11.77
C ASN A 29 40.00 -27.62 12.23
N LYS A 30 41.27 -27.29 12.48
CA LYS A 30 41.70 -25.93 12.82
C LYS A 30 41.16 -24.89 11.82
N ILE A 31 40.99 -25.26 10.59
CA ILE A 31 40.40 -24.45 9.53
C ILE A 31 38.92 -24.15 9.84
N ASP A 32 38.09 -25.15 10.20
CA ASP A 32 36.66 -24.96 10.55
C ASP A 32 36.48 -24.09 11.80
N LEU A 33 37.39 -24.20 12.77
CA LEU A 33 37.40 -23.35 13.97
C LEU A 33 37.79 -21.91 13.64
N PHE A 34 38.74 -21.71 12.71
CA PHE A 34 39.14 -20.40 12.25
C PHE A 34 38.01 -19.69 11.50
N TYR A 35 37.36 -20.34 10.52
CA TYR A 35 36.21 -19.78 9.80
C TYR A 35 35.03 -19.50 10.73
N LYS A 36 34.74 -20.36 11.69
CA LYS A 36 33.70 -20.10 12.70
C LYS A 36 34.02 -18.91 13.60
N SER A 37 35.31 -18.71 13.96
CA SER A 37 35.72 -17.57 14.75
C SER A 37 35.67 -16.27 13.95
N GLU A 38 36.04 -16.29 12.68
CA GLU A 38 36.00 -15.14 11.77
C GLU A 38 34.53 -14.73 11.45
N GLY A 39 33.66 -15.70 11.17
CA GLY A 39 32.23 -15.45 10.97
C GLY A 39 31.56 -14.84 12.21
N CYS A 40 31.92 -15.31 13.41
CA CYS A 40 31.41 -14.74 14.66
C CYS A 40 31.90 -13.29 14.87
N TYR A 41 33.16 -13.02 14.59
CA TYR A 41 33.72 -11.68 14.65
C TYR A 41 33.05 -10.71 13.67
N MET A 42 32.83 -11.14 12.43
CA MET A 42 32.18 -10.32 11.41
C MET A 42 30.72 -10.01 11.77
N ARG A 43 30.01 -10.98 12.33
CA ARG A 43 28.63 -10.79 12.83
C ARG A 43 28.61 -9.79 14.00
N GLU A 44 29.50 -9.91 14.96
CA GLU A 44 29.60 -8.98 16.09
C GLU A 44 29.97 -7.57 15.62
N LYS A 45 30.88 -7.44 14.67
CA LYS A 45 31.21 -6.17 14.01
C LYS A 45 29.98 -5.52 13.37
N PHE A 46 29.16 -6.31 12.65
CA PHE A 46 27.91 -5.82 12.07
C PHE A 46 26.94 -5.33 13.15
N ILE A 47 26.72 -6.12 14.21
CA ILE A 47 25.80 -5.76 15.30
C ILE A 47 26.21 -4.43 15.94
N ASN A 48 27.50 -4.25 16.25
CA ASN A 48 28.02 -3.02 16.85
C ASN A 48 27.84 -1.81 15.91
N LEU A 49 28.16 -1.97 14.63
CA LEU A 49 28.02 -0.91 13.62
C LEU A 49 26.55 -0.51 13.45
N ARG A 50 25.64 -1.50 13.29
CA ARG A 50 24.21 -1.28 13.23
C ARG A 50 23.68 -0.53 14.46
N ASN A 51 24.07 -0.96 15.67
CA ASN A 51 23.63 -0.33 16.90
C ASN A 51 24.04 1.14 16.95
N ASN A 52 25.31 1.44 16.64
CA ASN A 52 25.82 2.82 16.59
C ASN A 52 25.07 3.70 15.57
N ILE A 53 24.67 3.14 14.44
CA ILE A 53 23.85 3.83 13.43
C ILE A 53 22.43 4.04 13.97
N CYS A 54 21.80 2.99 14.51
CA CYS A 54 20.44 3.05 15.04
C CYS A 54 20.30 4.03 16.23
N GLU A 55 21.32 4.16 17.09
CA GLU A 55 21.35 5.14 18.19
C GLU A 55 21.27 6.59 17.69
N LYS A 56 21.84 6.87 16.52
CA LYS A 56 21.75 8.19 15.88
C LYS A 56 20.44 8.37 15.12
N LEU A 57 19.97 7.31 14.42
CA LEU A 57 18.76 7.35 13.60
C LEU A 57 17.50 7.54 14.43
N TYR A 58 17.38 6.85 15.55
CA TYR A 58 16.17 6.84 16.35
C TYR A 58 15.70 8.25 16.78
N PRO A 59 16.51 9.09 17.44
CA PRO A 59 16.07 10.42 17.86
C PRO A 59 15.76 11.35 16.68
N THR A 60 16.51 11.25 15.57
CA THR A 60 16.25 12.08 14.39
C THR A 60 14.97 11.65 13.67
N TYR A 61 14.69 10.35 13.59
CA TYR A 61 13.42 9.83 13.07
C TYR A 61 12.22 10.36 13.86
N VAL A 62 12.21 10.21 15.19
CA VAL A 62 11.12 10.70 16.05
C VAL A 62 10.92 12.20 15.88
N LYS A 63 12.02 12.96 15.71
CA LYS A 63 11.96 14.40 15.44
C LYS A 63 11.32 14.68 14.07
N THR A 64 11.70 13.93 13.04
CA THR A 64 11.17 14.08 11.67
C THR A 64 9.67 13.78 11.64
N GLU A 65 9.25 12.62 12.18
CA GLU A 65 7.83 12.25 12.23
C GLU A 65 6.98 13.23 13.05
N SER A 66 7.53 13.74 14.16
CA SER A 66 6.83 14.76 14.95
C SER A 66 6.70 16.09 14.19
N SER A 67 7.74 16.49 13.44
CA SER A 67 7.70 17.70 12.62
C SER A 67 6.76 17.55 11.41
N ALA A 68 6.71 16.35 10.82
CA ALA A 68 5.77 16.02 9.77
C ALA A 68 4.32 16.12 10.30
N TRP A 69 4.04 15.54 11.46
CA TRP A 69 2.74 15.70 12.11
C TRP A 69 2.36 17.18 12.29
N ASP A 70 3.25 17.99 12.87
CA ASP A 70 2.99 19.41 13.12
C ASP A 70 2.70 20.17 11.81
N PHE A 71 3.42 19.87 10.73
CA PHE A 71 3.18 20.45 9.41
C PHE A 71 1.83 20.00 8.81
N TYR A 72 1.49 18.72 8.90
CA TYR A 72 0.25 18.19 8.32
C TYR A 72 -1.01 18.66 9.06
N ILE A 73 -0.94 18.86 10.38
CA ILE A 73 -2.07 19.42 11.15
C ILE A 73 -2.19 20.94 11.04
N ASN A 74 -1.11 21.62 10.65
CA ASN A 74 -1.07 23.07 10.50
C ASN A 74 0.04 23.47 9.49
N SER A 75 -0.32 23.57 8.21
CA SER A 75 0.61 23.80 7.10
C SER A 75 1.03 25.29 7.04
N THR A 76 2.05 25.63 7.84
CA THR A 76 2.71 26.94 7.86
C THR A 76 4.14 26.83 7.34
N ASP A 77 4.70 27.94 6.86
CA ASP A 77 6.09 28.02 6.42
C ASP A 77 7.07 27.64 7.55
N GLU A 78 6.78 28.05 8.79
CA GLU A 78 7.57 27.69 9.97
C GLU A 78 7.60 26.18 10.20
N ASN A 79 6.45 25.51 10.11
CA ASN A 79 6.37 24.05 10.28
C ASN A 79 7.04 23.30 9.13
N LEU A 80 6.95 23.82 7.90
CA LEU A 80 7.66 23.29 6.74
C LEU A 80 9.17 23.39 6.92
N GLU A 81 9.68 24.52 7.39
CA GLU A 81 11.10 24.71 7.68
C GLU A 81 11.60 23.74 8.75
N LYS A 82 10.82 23.55 9.83
CA LYS A 82 11.14 22.56 10.90
C LYS A 82 11.20 21.14 10.35
N LEU A 83 10.25 20.74 9.51
CA LEU A 83 10.23 19.43 8.87
C LEU A 83 11.44 19.24 7.98
N THR A 84 11.71 20.17 7.05
CA THR A 84 12.86 20.10 6.14
C THR A 84 14.17 19.97 6.90
N LYS A 85 14.35 20.75 7.98
CA LYS A 85 15.54 20.66 8.82
C LYS A 85 15.66 19.30 9.53
N ALA A 86 14.55 18.75 10.00
CA ALA A 86 14.56 17.43 10.66
C ALA A 86 14.89 16.31 9.66
N GLU A 87 14.34 16.37 8.45
CA GLU A 87 14.66 15.46 7.35
C GLU A 87 16.15 15.54 6.97
N ASP A 88 16.71 16.74 6.83
CA ASP A 88 18.14 16.94 6.53
C ASP A 88 19.04 16.32 7.62
N GLU A 89 18.69 16.48 8.89
CA GLU A 89 19.40 15.86 10.01
C GLU A 89 19.34 14.32 9.95
N TYR A 90 18.17 13.76 9.67
CA TYR A 90 17.97 12.32 9.51
C TYR A 90 18.80 11.75 8.36
N PHE A 91 18.68 12.33 7.15
CA PHE A 91 19.40 11.87 5.97
C PHE A 91 20.90 12.11 6.05
N SER A 92 21.37 13.09 6.85
CA SER A 92 22.80 13.35 7.03
C SER A 92 23.55 12.15 7.63
N ILE A 93 22.87 11.31 8.41
CA ILE A 93 23.45 10.11 9.03
C ILE A 93 23.92 9.12 7.95
N PHE A 94 23.17 9.00 6.86
CA PHE A 94 23.51 8.13 5.73
C PHE A 94 24.57 8.72 4.77
N LYS A 95 25.12 9.91 5.05
CA LYS A 95 26.25 10.50 4.32
C LYS A 95 27.63 10.10 4.90
N ASP A 96 27.67 9.30 5.97
CA ASP A 96 28.92 8.79 6.58
C ASP A 96 29.57 7.69 5.71
N LYS A 97 30.52 8.11 4.87
CA LYS A 97 31.29 7.22 3.98
C LYS A 97 32.04 6.12 4.72
N LYS A 98 32.43 6.34 5.99
CA LYS A 98 33.16 5.34 6.78
C LYS A 98 32.24 4.19 7.14
N SER A 99 31.08 4.47 7.74
CA SER A 99 30.09 3.45 8.08
C SER A 99 29.63 2.68 6.84
N TYR A 100 29.41 3.36 5.73
CA TYR A 100 29.04 2.70 4.46
C TYR A 100 30.12 1.72 3.97
N LYS A 101 31.39 2.15 3.97
CA LYS A 101 32.50 1.27 3.58
C LYS A 101 32.63 0.05 4.50
N GLU A 102 32.41 0.22 5.80
CA GLU A 102 32.45 -0.87 6.77
C GLU A 102 31.28 -1.85 6.57
N LEU A 103 30.06 -1.36 6.31
CA LEU A 103 28.89 -2.21 5.99
C LEU A 103 29.11 -3.02 4.71
N LYS A 104 29.69 -2.44 3.66
CA LYS A 104 29.99 -3.15 2.39
C LYS A 104 31.02 -4.28 2.55
N GLN A 105 31.80 -4.30 3.64
CA GLN A 105 32.76 -5.38 3.94
C GLN A 105 32.13 -6.56 4.70
N ILE A 106 30.90 -6.41 5.18
CA ILE A 106 30.21 -7.49 5.91
C ILE A 106 29.77 -8.58 4.92
N ASN A 107 30.28 -9.80 5.13
CA ASN A 107 29.76 -10.95 4.37
C ASN A 107 28.38 -11.34 4.90
N ILE A 108 27.37 -11.20 4.04
CA ILE A 108 25.96 -11.46 4.37
C ILE A 108 25.69 -12.91 4.81
N GLU A 109 26.50 -13.88 4.36
CA GLU A 109 26.38 -15.29 4.74
C GLU A 109 26.70 -15.56 6.22
N ASN A 110 27.43 -14.65 6.87
CA ASN A 110 27.74 -14.73 8.30
C ASN A 110 26.57 -14.25 9.19
N LEU A 111 25.50 -13.73 8.60
CA LEU A 111 24.36 -13.12 9.27
C LEU A 111 23.14 -14.04 9.24
N ASN A 112 22.32 -14.02 10.31
CA ASN A 112 21.01 -14.66 10.24
C ASN A 112 20.06 -13.86 9.32
N LYS A 113 18.90 -14.48 8.94
CA LYS A 113 17.94 -13.89 7.99
C LYS A 113 17.50 -12.47 8.38
N SER A 114 17.19 -12.21 9.64
CA SER A 114 16.80 -10.88 10.11
C SER A 114 17.96 -9.87 10.02
N GLU A 115 19.19 -10.28 10.36
CA GLU A 115 20.38 -9.45 10.24
C GLU A 115 20.72 -9.14 8.77
N GLN A 116 20.47 -10.08 7.85
CA GLN A 116 20.61 -9.86 6.41
C GLN A 116 19.66 -8.78 5.91
N LEU A 117 18.40 -8.78 6.36
CA LEU A 117 17.42 -7.73 6.03
C LEU A 117 17.89 -6.36 6.56
N GLN A 118 18.38 -6.32 7.79
CA GLN A 118 18.92 -5.09 8.40
C GLN A 118 20.11 -4.55 7.62
N LEU A 119 21.05 -5.42 7.21
CA LEU A 119 22.20 -5.02 6.40
C LEU A 119 21.76 -4.48 5.02
N LYS A 120 20.89 -5.19 4.33
CA LYS A 120 20.34 -4.74 3.03
C LYS A 120 19.70 -3.35 3.14
N LYS A 121 18.90 -3.11 4.18
CA LYS A 121 18.21 -1.85 4.41
C LYS A 121 19.17 -0.71 4.72
N LEU A 122 20.16 -0.94 5.59
CA LEU A 122 21.21 0.05 5.85
C LEU A 122 21.99 0.39 4.58
N LEU A 123 22.43 -0.63 3.82
CA LEU A 123 23.18 -0.41 2.58
C LEU A 123 22.36 0.39 1.57
N LYS A 124 21.06 0.09 1.40
CA LYS A 124 20.15 0.86 0.55
C LYS A 124 20.13 2.34 0.91
N ASN A 125 19.88 2.66 2.19
CA ASN A 125 19.79 4.05 2.64
C ASN A 125 21.10 4.83 2.44
N PHE A 126 22.24 4.18 2.70
CA PHE A 126 23.56 4.78 2.43
C PHE A 126 23.80 4.97 0.91
N GLU A 127 23.46 3.99 0.09
CA GLU A 127 23.60 4.05 -1.37
C GLU A 127 22.79 5.21 -1.95
N GLU A 128 21.55 5.39 -1.51
CA GLU A 128 20.68 6.50 -1.92
C GLU A 128 21.30 7.87 -1.64
N GLN A 129 21.96 8.04 -0.50
CA GLN A 129 22.55 9.32 -0.14
C GLN A 129 23.95 9.55 -0.73
N LEU A 130 24.73 8.49 -0.95
CA LEU A 130 26.14 8.60 -1.35
C LEU A 130 26.41 8.33 -2.82
N GLU A 131 25.63 7.45 -3.45
CA GLU A 131 25.90 6.97 -4.81
C GLU A 131 24.86 7.40 -5.84
N THR A 132 23.63 7.70 -5.41
CA THR A 132 22.51 7.99 -6.35
C THR A 132 21.85 9.36 -6.12
N GLY A 133 22.27 10.09 -5.10
CA GLY A 133 21.60 11.32 -4.68
C GLY A 133 21.49 12.39 -5.79
N GLU A 134 22.52 12.58 -6.64
CA GLU A 134 22.48 13.55 -7.72
C GLU A 134 21.58 13.10 -8.88
N ASP A 135 21.61 11.81 -9.25
CA ASP A 135 20.73 11.27 -10.29
C ASP A 135 19.26 11.37 -9.86
N PHE A 136 18.94 11.00 -8.61
CA PHE A 136 17.59 11.15 -8.06
C PHE A 136 17.15 12.61 -7.95
N LYS A 137 18.04 13.52 -7.64
CA LYS A 137 17.74 14.95 -7.60
C LYS A 137 17.32 15.48 -8.97
N LEU A 138 18.00 15.05 -10.04
CA LEU A 138 17.64 15.38 -11.42
C LEU A 138 16.26 14.81 -11.79
N LEU A 139 16.00 13.54 -11.48
CA LEU A 139 14.72 12.90 -11.74
C LEU A 139 13.57 13.60 -10.99
N ARG A 140 13.76 13.91 -9.69
CA ARG A 140 12.79 14.66 -8.87
C ARG A 140 12.55 16.09 -9.38
N SER A 141 13.59 16.77 -9.87
CA SER A 141 13.41 18.07 -10.49
C SER A 141 12.49 17.99 -11.71
N LYS A 142 12.69 16.96 -12.55
CA LYS A 142 11.84 16.72 -13.72
C LYS A 142 10.41 16.34 -13.34
N GLU A 143 10.25 15.50 -12.34
CA GLU A 143 8.93 15.17 -11.76
C GLU A 143 8.19 16.42 -11.29
N SER A 144 8.90 17.32 -10.58
CA SER A 144 8.33 18.58 -10.08
C SER A 144 7.91 19.51 -11.22
N GLU A 145 8.70 19.61 -12.30
CA GLU A 145 8.36 20.38 -13.49
C GLU A 145 7.06 19.87 -14.15
N ILE A 146 6.95 18.54 -14.33
CA ILE A 146 5.77 17.90 -14.92
C ILE A 146 4.55 18.09 -14.00
N ALA A 147 4.72 17.89 -12.68
CA ALA A 147 3.67 18.11 -11.69
C ALA A 147 3.18 19.57 -11.71
N GLN A 148 4.09 20.54 -11.77
CA GLN A 148 3.74 21.95 -11.88
C GLN A 148 2.94 22.23 -13.16
N LYS A 149 3.39 21.71 -14.32
CA LYS A 149 2.69 21.85 -15.59
C LYS A 149 1.26 21.29 -15.54
N TYR A 150 1.08 20.10 -14.97
CA TYR A 150 -0.23 19.48 -14.78
C TYR A 150 -1.11 20.25 -13.79
N ASN A 151 -0.54 20.71 -12.67
CA ASN A 151 -1.30 21.39 -11.62
C ASN A 151 -1.72 22.80 -12.00
N SER A 152 -0.91 23.48 -12.82
CA SER A 152 -1.24 24.83 -13.34
C SER A 152 -2.29 24.81 -14.46
N TYR A 153 -2.60 23.64 -15.02
CA TYR A 153 -3.66 23.51 -16.00
C TYR A 153 -5.03 23.71 -15.35
N ILE A 154 -5.77 24.71 -15.84
CA ILE A 154 -7.15 25.01 -15.46
C ILE A 154 -8.07 24.53 -16.59
N PRO A 155 -8.92 23.50 -16.37
CA PRO A 155 -9.86 23.03 -17.37
C PRO A 155 -10.86 24.13 -17.78
N LYS A 156 -11.36 24.06 -19.02
CA LYS A 156 -12.40 24.97 -19.51
C LYS A 156 -13.55 24.20 -20.13
N ILE A 157 -14.78 24.65 -19.83
CA ILE A 157 -16.02 24.21 -20.50
C ILE A 157 -16.65 25.45 -21.10
N ASP A 158 -16.88 25.45 -22.43
CA ASP A 158 -17.42 26.56 -23.17
C ASP A 158 -16.68 27.88 -22.83
N ASP A 159 -15.33 27.86 -22.90
CA ASP A 159 -14.41 28.96 -22.59
C ASP A 159 -14.41 29.46 -21.13
N LYS A 160 -15.22 28.88 -20.26
CA LYS A 160 -15.24 29.21 -18.83
C LYS A 160 -14.32 28.27 -18.04
N GLU A 161 -13.50 28.84 -17.19
CA GLU A 161 -12.65 28.11 -16.28
C GLU A 161 -13.49 27.34 -15.26
N VAL A 162 -13.17 26.06 -15.07
CA VAL A 162 -13.80 25.17 -14.10
C VAL A 162 -12.72 24.47 -13.28
N SER A 163 -12.98 24.19 -12.01
CA SER A 163 -12.02 23.44 -11.20
C SER A 163 -12.02 21.95 -11.56
N LYS A 164 -10.88 21.28 -11.33
CA LYS A 164 -10.80 19.81 -11.48
C LYS A 164 -11.84 19.08 -10.60
N THR A 165 -12.15 19.64 -9.42
CA THR A 165 -13.19 19.12 -8.53
C THR A 165 -14.59 19.25 -9.15
N GLU A 166 -14.87 20.34 -9.84
CA GLU A 166 -16.15 20.54 -10.53
C GLU A 166 -16.30 19.59 -11.71
N ILE A 167 -15.25 19.38 -12.51
CA ILE A 167 -15.21 18.35 -13.56
C ILE A 167 -15.56 16.97 -12.97
N SER A 168 -14.95 16.60 -11.84
CA SER A 168 -15.25 15.31 -11.17
C SER A 168 -16.73 15.24 -10.75
N LYS A 169 -17.29 16.31 -10.18
CA LYS A 169 -18.71 16.37 -9.79
C LYS A 169 -19.65 16.24 -10.99
N ILE A 170 -19.33 16.90 -12.12
CA ILE A 170 -20.11 16.75 -13.37
C ILE A 170 -20.09 15.28 -13.81
N LEU A 171 -18.92 14.66 -13.89
CA LEU A 171 -18.78 13.25 -14.29
C LEU A 171 -19.43 12.28 -13.32
N GLU A 172 -19.60 12.65 -12.05
CA GLU A 172 -20.23 11.82 -11.01
C GLU A 172 -21.75 11.93 -11.00
N LYS A 173 -22.32 13.12 -11.27
CA LYS A 173 -23.73 13.41 -10.96
C LYS A 173 -24.57 13.86 -12.15
N GLU A 174 -23.95 14.41 -13.18
CA GLU A 174 -24.69 14.99 -14.31
C GLU A 174 -25.18 13.90 -15.26
N THR A 175 -26.40 14.06 -15.79
CA THR A 175 -26.99 13.17 -16.79
C THR A 175 -26.98 13.75 -18.21
N ASP A 176 -26.74 15.05 -18.36
CA ASP A 176 -26.54 15.68 -19.67
C ASP A 176 -25.25 15.15 -20.33
N VAL A 177 -25.44 14.37 -21.37
CA VAL A 177 -24.37 13.67 -22.10
C VAL A 177 -23.40 14.67 -22.77
N GLU A 178 -23.91 15.82 -23.27
CA GLU A 178 -23.06 16.84 -23.89
C GLU A 178 -22.17 17.52 -22.86
N LEU A 179 -22.71 17.92 -21.72
CA LEU A 179 -21.95 18.51 -20.63
C LEU A 179 -20.92 17.52 -20.05
N ARG A 180 -21.29 16.24 -19.91
CA ARG A 180 -20.36 15.18 -19.49
C ARG A 180 -19.20 15.03 -20.48
N ASN A 181 -19.49 15.03 -21.79
CA ASN A 181 -18.45 14.92 -22.80
C ASN A 181 -17.50 16.14 -22.72
N LYS A 182 -18.03 17.35 -22.66
CA LYS A 182 -17.20 18.57 -22.49
C LYS A 182 -16.33 18.51 -21.24
N ALA A 183 -16.87 18.05 -20.10
CA ALA A 183 -16.14 17.88 -18.87
C ALA A 183 -15.03 16.83 -19.01
N TYR A 184 -15.31 15.70 -19.66
CA TYR A 184 -14.33 14.67 -19.92
C TYR A 184 -13.21 15.16 -20.85
N GLN A 185 -13.55 15.84 -21.97
CA GLN A 185 -12.56 16.42 -22.86
C GLN A 185 -11.66 17.43 -22.11
N ALA A 186 -12.25 18.31 -21.29
CA ALA A 186 -11.50 19.23 -20.45
C ALA A 186 -10.54 18.51 -19.47
N LYS A 187 -10.94 17.34 -18.95
CA LYS A 187 -10.07 16.51 -18.09
C LYS A 187 -8.88 15.95 -18.86
N ILE A 188 -9.10 15.33 -20.03
CA ILE A 188 -8.03 14.61 -20.76
C ILE A 188 -6.97 15.54 -21.37
N ILE A 189 -7.30 16.80 -21.68
CA ILE A 189 -6.33 17.82 -22.10
C ILE A 189 -5.18 17.94 -21.09
N GLY A 190 -5.46 17.80 -19.77
CA GLY A 190 -4.42 17.77 -18.75
C GLY A 190 -3.43 16.62 -18.93
N GLY A 191 -3.90 15.46 -19.39
CA GLY A 191 -3.06 14.31 -19.74
C GLY A 191 -2.25 14.56 -21.02
N ASP A 192 -2.89 15.10 -22.06
CA ASP A 192 -2.23 15.43 -23.32
C ASP A 192 -1.05 16.40 -23.11
N LEU A 193 -1.21 17.37 -22.20
CA LEU A 193 -0.17 18.35 -21.88
C LEU A 193 1.13 17.74 -21.33
N ILE A 194 1.05 16.62 -20.60
CA ILE A 194 2.19 16.05 -19.89
C ILE A 194 2.64 14.69 -20.42
N ALA A 195 1.89 14.05 -21.33
CA ALA A 195 2.15 12.68 -21.77
C ALA A 195 3.56 12.48 -22.34
N GLU A 196 4.04 13.38 -23.21
CA GLU A 196 5.38 13.29 -23.80
C GLU A 196 6.49 13.63 -22.79
N ASP A 197 6.25 14.55 -21.87
CA ASP A 197 7.18 14.85 -20.77
C ASP A 197 7.30 13.65 -19.84
N LEU A 198 6.19 12.99 -19.49
CA LEU A 198 6.16 11.78 -18.68
C LEU A 198 6.87 10.62 -19.37
N LYS A 199 6.66 10.43 -20.67
CA LYS A 199 7.39 9.45 -21.50
C LYS A 199 8.90 9.72 -21.48
N THR A 200 9.29 10.98 -21.57
CA THR A 200 10.70 11.39 -21.46
C THR A 200 11.27 11.06 -20.09
N LEU A 201 10.54 11.34 -19.01
CA LEU A 201 10.92 10.98 -17.65
C LEU A 201 11.09 9.46 -17.49
N VAL A 202 10.18 8.66 -18.06
CA VAL A 202 10.29 7.17 -18.05
C VAL A 202 11.60 6.72 -18.71
N LYS A 203 11.98 7.32 -19.83
CA LYS A 203 13.28 7.01 -20.50
C LYS A 203 14.48 7.38 -19.61
N GLN A 204 14.47 8.56 -18.99
CA GLN A 204 15.54 8.99 -18.08
C GLN A 204 15.66 8.07 -16.86
N ARG A 205 14.52 7.65 -16.28
CA ARG A 205 14.47 6.64 -15.21
C ARG A 205 15.05 5.31 -15.68
N ASN A 206 14.73 4.85 -16.90
CA ASN A 206 15.30 3.63 -17.47
C ASN A 206 16.82 3.74 -17.67
N GLU A 207 17.32 4.85 -18.19
CA GLU A 207 18.77 5.09 -18.32
C GLU A 207 19.50 4.98 -16.98
N PHE A 208 18.91 5.54 -15.93
CA PHE A 208 19.42 5.40 -14.57
C PHE A 208 19.46 3.92 -14.12
N ALA A 209 18.35 3.19 -14.28
CA ALA A 209 18.24 1.79 -13.86
C ALA A 209 19.22 0.88 -14.64
N ILE A 210 19.40 1.10 -15.94
CA ILE A 210 20.35 0.37 -16.78
C ILE A 210 21.79 0.57 -16.28
N LYS A 211 22.18 1.79 -15.89
CA LYS A 211 23.49 2.06 -15.27
C LYS A 211 23.69 1.30 -13.96
N LYS A 212 22.59 0.94 -13.28
CA LYS A 212 22.60 0.15 -12.03
C LYS A 212 22.47 -1.37 -12.29
N GLY A 213 22.43 -1.82 -13.55
CA GLY A 213 22.42 -3.24 -13.94
C GLY A 213 21.02 -3.86 -14.04
N PHE A 214 19.97 -3.04 -14.08
CA PHE A 214 18.58 -3.48 -14.25
C PHE A 214 18.12 -3.31 -15.70
N SER A 215 17.10 -4.08 -16.11
CA SER A 215 16.55 -3.97 -17.47
C SER A 215 15.78 -2.65 -17.68
N ASN A 216 15.13 -2.13 -16.62
CA ASN A 216 14.37 -0.88 -16.61
C ASN A 216 14.12 -0.40 -15.17
N PHE A 217 13.57 0.80 -15.03
CA PHE A 217 13.32 1.42 -13.72
C PHE A 217 12.17 0.76 -12.94
N TYR A 218 11.21 0.14 -13.61
CA TYR A 218 10.14 -0.59 -12.93
C TYR A 218 10.72 -1.77 -12.12
N GLU A 219 11.59 -2.58 -12.74
CA GLU A 219 12.29 -3.67 -12.06
C GLU A 219 13.21 -3.16 -10.95
N TYR A 220 13.99 -2.09 -11.22
CA TYR A 220 14.82 -1.44 -10.20
C TYR A 220 14.00 -1.05 -8.97
N ASN A 221 12.87 -0.37 -9.17
CA ASN A 221 12.01 0.09 -8.06
C ASN A 221 11.35 -1.07 -7.31
N LEU A 222 10.87 -2.09 -8.02
CA LEU A 222 10.32 -3.28 -7.37
C LEU A 222 11.34 -3.92 -6.42
N GLU A 223 12.57 -4.13 -6.88
CA GLU A 223 13.59 -4.79 -6.06
C GLU A 223 14.13 -3.86 -4.97
N LYS A 224 14.53 -2.64 -5.31
CA LYS A 224 15.24 -1.75 -4.39
C LYS A 224 14.32 -1.05 -3.41
N GLU A 225 13.13 -0.58 -3.86
CA GLU A 225 12.20 0.15 -3.02
C GLU A 225 11.29 -0.80 -2.23
N PHE A 226 10.75 -1.82 -2.90
CA PHE A 226 9.72 -2.66 -2.32
C PHE A 226 10.19 -4.08 -1.94
N ASN A 227 11.42 -4.47 -2.29
CA ASN A 227 11.95 -5.84 -2.11
C ASN A 227 11.00 -6.90 -2.71
N VAL A 228 10.50 -6.64 -3.92
CA VAL A 228 9.56 -7.49 -4.66
C VAL A 228 10.23 -8.01 -5.91
N ASP A 229 10.19 -9.33 -6.12
CA ASP A 229 10.61 -9.96 -7.37
C ASP A 229 9.53 -9.79 -8.45
N LEU A 230 9.92 -9.42 -9.68
CA LEU A 230 8.98 -9.20 -10.78
C LEU A 230 8.24 -10.48 -11.19
N ASN A 231 8.91 -11.65 -11.13
CA ASN A 231 8.26 -12.91 -11.48
C ASN A 231 7.24 -13.31 -10.42
N ASP A 232 7.57 -13.17 -9.13
CA ASP A 232 6.63 -13.41 -8.02
C ASP A 232 5.41 -12.49 -8.17
N LEU A 233 5.60 -11.21 -8.47
CA LEU A 233 4.50 -10.27 -8.72
C LEU A 233 3.65 -10.71 -9.92
N THR A 234 4.30 -11.10 -11.03
CA THR A 234 3.59 -11.52 -12.25
C THR A 234 2.74 -12.75 -11.99
N VAL A 235 3.24 -13.73 -11.23
CA VAL A 235 2.48 -14.93 -10.84
C VAL A 235 1.23 -14.55 -10.04
N ILE A 236 1.37 -13.67 -9.03
CA ILE A 236 0.21 -13.21 -8.23
C ILE A 236 -0.83 -12.48 -9.10
N LEU A 237 -0.39 -11.61 -10.02
CA LEU A 237 -1.29 -10.88 -10.93
C LEU A 237 -2.08 -11.85 -11.82
N ASP A 238 -1.42 -12.85 -12.39
CA ASP A 238 -2.04 -13.83 -13.28
C ASP A 238 -2.97 -14.79 -12.52
N GLU A 239 -2.58 -15.26 -11.36
CA GLU A 239 -3.41 -16.12 -10.50
C GLU A 239 -4.71 -15.41 -10.12
N VAL A 240 -4.61 -14.20 -9.55
CA VAL A 240 -5.79 -13.42 -9.13
C VAL A 240 -6.70 -13.10 -10.32
N TYR A 241 -6.12 -12.71 -11.47
CA TYR A 241 -6.93 -12.48 -12.67
C TYR A 241 -7.67 -13.73 -13.13
N ASN A 242 -6.98 -14.87 -13.18
CA ASN A 242 -7.61 -16.13 -13.60
C ASN A 242 -8.70 -16.60 -12.66
N GLU A 243 -8.54 -16.37 -11.35
CA GLU A 243 -9.54 -16.72 -10.34
C GLU A 243 -10.77 -15.78 -10.36
N THR A 244 -10.58 -14.50 -10.72
CA THR A 244 -11.62 -13.47 -10.56
C THR A 244 -12.22 -12.96 -11.86
N LYS A 245 -11.64 -13.25 -13.03
CA LYS A 245 -12.04 -12.67 -14.33
C LYS A 245 -13.52 -12.79 -14.68
N ASP A 246 -14.14 -13.94 -14.36
CA ASP A 246 -15.54 -14.20 -14.70
C ASP A 246 -16.48 -13.38 -13.79
N GLU A 247 -16.13 -13.23 -12.50
CA GLU A 247 -16.89 -12.38 -11.58
C GLU A 247 -16.66 -10.89 -11.87
N ILE A 248 -15.44 -10.48 -12.18
CA ILE A 248 -15.12 -9.12 -12.66
C ILE A 248 -15.96 -8.80 -13.89
N LYS A 249 -16.00 -9.72 -14.86
CA LYS A 249 -16.81 -9.54 -16.09
C LYS A 249 -18.28 -9.33 -15.78
N LYS A 250 -18.87 -10.15 -14.88
CA LYS A 250 -20.28 -10.01 -14.47
C LYS A 250 -20.54 -8.63 -13.85
N VAL A 251 -19.68 -8.20 -12.93
CA VAL A 251 -19.81 -6.89 -12.25
C VAL A 251 -19.71 -5.75 -13.24
N ILE A 252 -18.69 -5.76 -14.11
CA ILE A 252 -18.51 -4.69 -15.10
C ILE A 252 -19.64 -4.64 -16.11
N LEU A 253 -20.08 -5.79 -16.66
CA LEU A 253 -21.20 -5.82 -17.61
C LEU A 253 -22.53 -5.40 -16.95
N LYS A 254 -22.78 -5.79 -15.70
CA LYS A 254 -23.91 -5.28 -14.92
C LYS A 254 -23.87 -3.76 -14.86
N ARG A 255 -22.73 -3.20 -14.48
CA ARG A 255 -22.53 -1.75 -14.39
C ARG A 255 -22.69 -1.05 -15.74
N GLN A 256 -22.14 -1.62 -16.81
CA GLN A 256 -22.32 -1.09 -18.17
C GLN A 256 -23.80 -1.07 -18.57
N ASN A 257 -24.56 -2.12 -18.28
CA ASN A 257 -25.99 -2.17 -18.57
C ASN A 257 -26.79 -1.12 -17.78
N GLU A 258 -26.46 -0.91 -16.50
CA GLU A 258 -27.05 0.18 -15.71
C GLU A 258 -26.81 1.54 -16.37
N LEU A 259 -25.57 1.82 -16.78
CA LEU A 259 -25.20 3.09 -17.45
C LEU A 259 -25.89 3.25 -18.81
N LYS A 260 -25.97 2.17 -19.61
CA LYS A 260 -26.71 2.18 -20.89
C LYS A 260 -28.17 2.58 -20.68
N ASN A 261 -28.82 2.04 -19.64
CA ASN A 261 -30.19 2.40 -19.30
C ASN A 261 -30.32 3.86 -18.85
N VAL A 262 -29.39 4.34 -18.02
CA VAL A 262 -29.39 5.74 -17.54
C VAL A 262 -29.27 6.72 -18.70
N PHE A 263 -28.32 6.48 -19.62
CA PHE A 263 -28.01 7.39 -20.72
C PHE A 263 -28.79 7.10 -22.02
N GLY A 264 -29.64 6.06 -22.06
CA GLY A 264 -30.41 5.70 -23.24
C GLY A 264 -29.54 5.37 -24.46
N THR A 265 -28.40 4.68 -24.27
CA THR A 265 -27.43 4.39 -25.33
C THR A 265 -26.96 2.93 -25.29
N ASP A 266 -26.77 2.34 -26.46
CA ASP A 266 -26.17 1.00 -26.56
C ASP A 266 -24.60 1.05 -26.57
N SER A 267 -24.01 2.21 -26.84
CA SER A 267 -22.56 2.41 -26.90
C SER A 267 -22.12 3.40 -25.82
N LEU A 268 -21.51 2.88 -24.76
CA LEU A 268 -20.92 3.70 -23.73
C LEU A 268 -19.62 4.34 -24.23
N LYS A 269 -19.42 5.61 -23.83
CA LYS A 269 -18.17 6.34 -24.01
C LYS A 269 -17.52 6.57 -22.65
N GLN A 270 -16.23 6.90 -22.63
CA GLN A 270 -15.46 7.05 -21.39
C GLN A 270 -16.10 8.05 -20.41
N TYR A 271 -16.75 9.09 -20.89
CA TYR A 271 -17.44 10.07 -20.06
C TYR A 271 -18.73 9.54 -19.37
N HIS A 272 -19.20 8.35 -19.69
CA HIS A 272 -20.35 7.73 -18.99
C HIS A 272 -19.95 7.00 -17.70
N TYR A 273 -18.74 6.43 -17.64
CA TYR A 273 -18.35 5.47 -16.57
C TYR A 273 -18.26 6.09 -15.17
N GLY A 274 -17.98 7.37 -15.02
CA GLY A 274 -17.86 8.02 -13.71
C GLY A 274 -19.21 8.31 -13.00
N TYR A 275 -20.36 8.12 -13.66
CA TYR A 275 -21.67 8.46 -13.09
C TYR A 275 -22.04 7.56 -11.91
N LEU A 276 -22.51 8.14 -10.80
CA LEU A 276 -23.04 7.41 -9.65
C LEU A 276 -24.55 7.43 -9.66
N THR A 277 -25.19 6.27 -9.79
CA THR A 277 -26.66 6.14 -9.80
C THR A 277 -27.27 6.53 -8.44
N GLU A 278 -28.50 7.06 -8.45
CA GLU A 278 -29.23 7.43 -7.23
C GLU A 278 -29.45 6.25 -6.28
N ASN A 279 -29.60 5.05 -6.83
CA ASN A 279 -29.81 3.82 -6.06
C ASN A 279 -28.50 3.16 -5.58
N ASN A 280 -27.36 3.87 -5.61
CA ASN A 280 -26.08 3.32 -5.15
C ASN A 280 -26.15 3.00 -3.64
N PRO A 281 -25.92 1.75 -3.21
CA PRO A 281 -25.95 1.37 -1.79
C PRO A 281 -24.99 2.16 -0.91
N ASN A 282 -23.82 2.57 -1.44
CA ASN A 282 -22.88 3.42 -0.74
C ASN A 282 -23.43 4.84 -0.46
N LYS A 283 -24.43 5.29 -1.22
CA LYS A 283 -25.14 6.55 -0.97
C LYS A 283 -26.26 6.35 0.05
N LYS A 284 -27.08 5.30 -0.12
CA LYS A 284 -28.21 4.99 0.79
C LYS A 284 -27.77 4.79 2.23
N ILE A 285 -26.64 4.08 2.46
CA ILE A 285 -26.15 3.80 3.81
C ILE A 285 -25.84 5.08 4.60
N ASN A 286 -25.48 6.17 3.91
CA ASN A 286 -25.12 7.43 4.55
C ASN A 286 -26.32 8.13 5.24
N GLU A 287 -27.54 7.79 4.90
CA GLU A 287 -28.76 8.32 5.51
C GLU A 287 -28.92 7.87 6.99
N TYR A 288 -28.18 6.83 7.39
CA TYR A 288 -28.23 6.27 8.75
C TYR A 288 -27.14 6.81 9.70
N PHE A 289 -26.27 7.71 9.22
CA PHE A 289 -25.27 8.36 10.03
C PHE A 289 -25.78 9.73 10.51
N GLU A 290 -26.08 9.86 11.80
CA GLU A 290 -26.68 11.08 12.37
C GLU A 290 -25.71 12.26 12.44
N ASN A 291 -24.46 11.98 12.87
CA ASN A 291 -23.43 12.98 13.06
C ASN A 291 -22.03 12.38 12.93
N LYS A 292 -21.01 13.25 12.88
CA LYS A 292 -19.60 12.83 12.74
C LYS A 292 -19.01 12.19 13.99
N GLU A 293 -19.56 12.48 15.17
CA GLU A 293 -19.13 11.91 16.45
C GLU A 293 -19.48 10.41 16.52
N GLN A 294 -20.59 10.00 15.91
CA GLN A 294 -21.00 8.59 15.79
C GLN A 294 -19.94 7.74 15.08
N ILE A 295 -19.16 8.33 14.16
CA ILE A 295 -18.08 7.62 13.45
C ILE A 295 -17.04 7.11 14.44
N LEU A 296 -16.63 7.94 15.40
CA LEU A 296 -15.65 7.54 16.42
C LEU A 296 -16.21 6.45 17.34
N GLU A 297 -17.48 6.55 17.74
CA GLU A 297 -18.12 5.54 18.60
C GLU A 297 -18.25 4.18 17.88
N LEU A 298 -18.62 4.17 16.60
CA LEU A 298 -18.66 2.95 15.80
C LEU A 298 -17.27 2.33 15.61
N SER A 299 -16.23 3.15 15.43
CA SER A 299 -14.86 2.68 15.36
C SER A 299 -14.40 2.09 16.70
N LYS A 300 -14.68 2.74 17.83
CA LYS A 300 -14.40 2.20 19.18
C LYS A 300 -15.10 0.85 19.37
N LYS A 301 -16.38 0.73 19.00
CA LYS A 301 -17.14 -0.52 19.06
C LYS A 301 -16.47 -1.61 18.22
N THR A 302 -16.06 -1.30 16.99
CA THR A 302 -15.37 -2.24 16.09
C THR A 302 -14.08 -2.77 16.72
N TYR A 303 -13.24 -1.88 17.25
CA TYR A 303 -11.95 -2.24 17.81
C TYR A 303 -12.04 -2.90 19.18
N SER A 304 -12.96 -2.50 20.03
CA SER A 304 -13.18 -3.14 21.32
C SER A 304 -13.63 -4.60 21.19
N GLY A 305 -14.36 -4.93 20.12
CA GLY A 305 -14.76 -6.29 19.79
C GLY A 305 -13.56 -7.20 19.49
N ILE A 306 -12.49 -6.63 18.94
CA ILE A 306 -11.20 -7.31 18.67
C ILE A 306 -10.23 -7.19 19.86
N VAL A 307 -10.59 -6.38 20.89
CA VAL A 307 -9.78 -6.09 22.12
C VAL A 307 -8.69 -5.05 21.90
N TYR A 308 -8.87 -4.12 20.96
CA TYR A 308 -8.09 -2.89 20.97
C TYR A 308 -8.92 -1.77 21.63
N ASP A 309 -8.52 -1.41 22.83
CA ASP A 309 -9.18 -0.32 23.59
C ASP A 309 -8.62 1.03 23.14
N ILE A 310 -9.33 1.64 22.20
CA ILE A 310 -8.91 2.93 21.61
C ILE A 310 -8.91 4.05 22.64
N GLU A 311 -9.89 4.07 23.59
CA GLU A 311 -9.95 5.07 24.66
C GLU A 311 -8.72 4.96 25.56
N LYS A 312 -8.39 3.75 25.97
CA LYS A 312 -7.21 3.49 26.78
C LYS A 312 -5.91 3.91 26.07
N PHE A 313 -5.78 3.67 24.77
CA PHE A 313 -4.60 4.13 24.01
C PHE A 313 -4.50 5.67 24.01
N VAL A 314 -5.63 6.38 23.93
CA VAL A 314 -5.65 7.84 24.02
C VAL A 314 -5.31 8.31 25.43
N GLU A 315 -5.91 7.72 26.48
CA GLU A 315 -5.64 8.05 27.89
C GLU A 315 -4.17 7.82 28.27
N GLU A 316 -3.56 6.74 27.77
CA GLU A 316 -2.15 6.42 28.00
C GLU A 316 -1.20 7.28 27.14
N GLY A 317 -1.71 8.17 26.29
CA GLY A 317 -0.90 9.00 25.37
C GLY A 317 -0.21 8.21 24.24
N LYS A 318 -0.62 6.96 24.01
CA LYS A 318 -0.12 6.12 22.92
C LYS A 318 -0.72 6.50 21.58
N LEU A 319 -1.95 7.04 21.58
CA LEU A 319 -2.69 7.43 20.40
C LEU A 319 -3.18 8.87 20.52
N VAL A 320 -2.91 9.68 19.52
CA VAL A 320 -3.44 11.04 19.38
C VAL A 320 -4.38 11.09 18.19
N LEU A 321 -5.58 11.63 18.38
CA LEU A 321 -6.63 11.73 17.37
C LEU A 321 -6.89 13.19 17.01
N ASP A 322 -6.65 13.56 15.76
CA ASP A 322 -7.05 14.84 15.15
C ASP A 322 -8.00 14.55 13.97
N LEU A 323 -9.31 14.53 14.28
CA LEU A 323 -10.30 13.87 13.43
C LEU A 323 -11.14 14.81 12.56
N TYR A 324 -11.12 16.13 12.81
CA TYR A 324 -12.09 17.02 12.17
C TYR A 324 -11.42 18.08 11.29
N PRO A 325 -12.08 18.50 10.19
CA PRO A 325 -11.52 19.47 9.25
C PRO A 325 -11.40 20.86 9.89
N ARG A 326 -10.32 21.56 9.54
CA ARG A 326 -10.11 22.99 9.83
C ARG A 326 -9.17 23.61 8.82
N LYS A 327 -9.13 24.93 8.78
CA LYS A 327 -8.22 25.68 7.89
C LYS A 327 -6.76 25.37 8.24
N GLY A 328 -5.95 25.14 7.22
CA GLY A 328 -4.51 24.86 7.35
C GLY A 328 -4.16 23.38 7.62
N LYS A 329 -5.14 22.53 7.85
CA LYS A 329 -4.96 21.09 8.03
C LYS A 329 -4.96 20.38 6.68
N ASN A 330 -4.13 19.34 6.53
CA ASN A 330 -4.15 18.46 5.34
C ASN A 330 -5.53 17.79 5.19
N THR A 331 -5.96 17.59 3.94
CA THR A 331 -7.31 17.08 3.62
C THR A 331 -7.40 15.55 3.59
N HIS A 332 -6.29 14.82 3.57
CA HIS A 332 -6.26 13.36 3.56
C HIS A 332 -6.26 12.79 4.98
N GLY A 333 -6.61 11.50 5.10
CA GLY A 333 -6.38 10.72 6.32
C GLY A 333 -4.95 10.18 6.32
N PHE A 334 -4.33 10.13 7.52
CA PHE A 334 -2.99 9.55 7.73
C PHE A 334 -2.85 9.00 9.13
N CYS A 335 -2.19 7.86 9.26
CA CYS A 335 -1.60 7.42 10.52
C CYS A 335 -0.10 7.71 10.53
N PHE A 336 0.36 8.45 11.54
CA PHE A 336 1.78 8.71 11.77
C PHE A 336 2.31 7.79 12.87
N GLY A 337 3.21 6.90 12.53
CA GLY A 337 3.96 6.08 13.48
C GLY A 337 5.12 6.87 14.08
N ILE A 338 4.85 7.79 15.00
CA ILE A 338 5.88 8.68 15.58
C ILE A 338 7.01 7.88 16.25
N ASP A 339 6.64 6.83 16.97
CA ASP A 339 7.58 5.93 17.63
C ASP A 339 6.96 4.53 17.69
N ALA A 340 7.36 3.65 16.78
CA ALA A 340 6.81 2.31 16.67
C ALA A 340 6.88 1.54 17.99
N GLY A 341 5.78 0.91 18.37
CA GLY A 341 5.58 0.25 19.66
C GLY A 341 5.30 1.19 20.83
N LYS A 342 5.13 2.52 20.60
CA LYS A 342 4.94 3.48 21.68
C LYS A 342 3.95 4.58 21.41
N ASN A 343 4.01 5.22 20.24
CA ASN A 343 3.17 6.37 19.92
C ASN A 343 2.78 6.40 18.45
N ALA A 344 1.49 6.56 18.19
CA ALA A 344 0.91 6.77 16.88
C ALA A 344 -0.06 7.97 16.92
N ARG A 345 -0.28 8.61 15.77
CA ARG A 345 -1.20 9.75 15.66
C ARG A 345 -2.02 9.64 14.40
N ILE A 346 -3.32 9.91 14.49
CA ILE A 346 -4.24 9.93 13.35
C ILE A 346 -4.67 11.35 13.05
N LEU A 347 -4.47 11.74 11.79
CA LEU A 347 -5.08 12.90 11.17
C LEU A 347 -6.19 12.41 10.24
N ALA A 348 -7.43 12.91 10.40
CA ALA A 348 -8.54 12.64 9.52
C ALA A 348 -9.44 13.89 9.37
N ASN A 349 -10.39 13.85 8.42
CA ASN A 349 -11.35 14.93 8.19
C ASN A 349 -12.76 14.33 8.10
N LEU A 350 -13.23 13.80 9.24
CA LEU A 350 -14.46 13.02 9.33
C LEU A 350 -15.71 13.86 9.06
N THR A 351 -16.62 13.26 8.34
CA THR A 351 -18.00 13.68 8.10
C THR A 351 -18.95 12.53 8.44
N ASN A 352 -20.26 12.75 8.47
CA ASN A 352 -21.26 11.74 8.84
C ASN A 352 -21.58 10.80 7.67
N ASN A 353 -20.67 9.95 7.29
CA ASN A 353 -20.87 8.96 6.22
C ASN A 353 -20.01 7.69 6.40
N SER A 354 -20.36 6.65 5.67
CA SER A 354 -19.67 5.35 5.72
C SER A 354 -18.21 5.43 5.26
N TYR A 355 -17.87 6.35 4.36
CA TYR A 355 -16.50 6.58 3.92
C TYR A 355 -15.60 7.09 5.08
N SER A 356 -16.16 7.97 5.93
CA SER A 356 -15.43 8.43 7.13
C SER A 356 -15.20 7.30 8.13
N LEU A 357 -16.14 6.37 8.28
CA LEU A 357 -15.97 5.18 9.11
C LEU A 357 -14.91 4.25 8.55
N ASP A 358 -14.92 4.03 7.23
CA ASP A 358 -13.88 3.28 6.53
C ASP A 358 -12.51 3.90 6.75
N THR A 359 -12.39 5.21 6.52
CA THR A 359 -11.14 5.95 6.72
C THR A 359 -10.63 5.82 8.15
N LEU A 360 -11.47 6.08 9.15
CA LEU A 360 -11.03 6.03 10.55
C LEU A 360 -10.61 4.61 10.96
N ASN A 361 -11.39 3.59 10.57
CA ASN A 361 -11.04 2.20 10.84
C ASN A 361 -9.74 1.78 10.11
N HIS A 362 -9.52 2.26 8.89
CA HIS A 362 -8.29 2.04 8.14
C HIS A 362 -7.07 2.65 8.87
N GLU A 363 -7.15 3.93 9.24
CA GLU A 363 -6.04 4.60 9.94
C GLU A 363 -5.78 4.00 11.34
N LEU A 364 -6.83 3.58 12.04
CA LEU A 364 -6.68 2.82 13.28
C LEU A 364 -6.02 1.46 13.05
N GLY A 365 -6.23 0.84 11.89
CA GLY A 365 -5.56 -0.40 11.49
C GLY A 365 -4.03 -0.24 11.42
N HIS A 366 -3.55 0.83 10.79
CA HIS A 366 -2.14 1.21 10.83
C HIS A 366 -1.65 1.45 12.25
N CYS A 367 -2.44 2.18 13.06
CA CYS A 367 -2.05 2.50 14.44
C CYS A 367 -1.89 1.25 15.31
N VAL A 368 -2.83 0.29 15.27
CA VAL A 368 -2.71 -0.93 16.10
C VAL A 368 -1.54 -1.79 15.65
N TYR A 369 -1.21 -1.81 14.37
CA TYR A 369 0.00 -2.48 13.88
C TYR A 369 1.25 -1.78 14.42
N THR A 370 1.40 -0.48 14.19
CA THR A 370 2.52 0.34 14.67
C THR A 370 2.73 0.18 16.18
N LEU A 371 1.65 0.26 16.98
CA LEU A 371 1.72 0.10 18.44
C LEU A 371 2.06 -1.33 18.87
N GLY A 372 1.77 -2.34 18.03
CA GLY A 372 2.08 -3.75 18.26
C GLY A 372 3.53 -4.13 17.96
N VAL A 373 4.31 -3.29 17.24
CA VAL A 373 5.71 -3.59 16.90
C VAL A 373 6.57 -3.67 18.16
N SER A 374 7.38 -4.74 18.29
CA SER A 374 8.24 -4.93 19.45
C SER A 374 9.36 -3.89 19.52
N ARG A 375 9.52 -3.28 20.68
CA ARG A 375 10.65 -2.37 20.94
C ARG A 375 11.98 -3.07 21.15
N ASP A 376 11.98 -4.39 21.33
CA ASP A 376 13.20 -5.20 21.43
C ASP A 376 13.88 -5.39 20.07
N LEU A 377 13.17 -5.10 18.97
CA LEU A 377 13.76 -5.11 17.63
C LEU A 377 14.79 -3.98 17.47
N PRO A 378 15.86 -4.18 16.69
CA PRO A 378 16.71 -3.10 16.23
C PRO A 378 15.89 -2.02 15.50
N PHE A 379 16.19 -0.75 15.74
CA PHE A 379 15.40 0.37 15.20
C PHE A 379 15.14 0.27 13.70
N ILE A 380 16.14 -0.12 12.91
CA ILE A 380 16.06 -0.20 11.44
C ILE A 380 14.98 -1.18 10.91
N VAL A 381 14.43 -2.04 11.75
CA VAL A 381 13.36 -3.00 11.41
C VAL A 381 12.11 -2.86 12.30
N ARG A 382 11.98 -1.73 13.01
CA ARG A 382 10.76 -1.37 13.77
C ARG A 382 9.67 -0.73 12.91
N GLU A 383 9.72 -0.89 11.62
CA GLU A 383 8.67 -0.44 10.70
C GLU A 383 7.92 -1.63 10.14
N GLU A 384 6.79 -1.40 9.54
CA GLU A 384 5.97 -2.39 8.86
C GLU A 384 6.37 -2.48 7.38
N HIS A 385 6.09 -3.63 6.75
CA HIS A 385 6.16 -3.74 5.28
C HIS A 385 4.99 -2.97 4.64
N PRO A 386 5.22 -2.18 3.57
CA PRO A 386 4.18 -1.36 2.97
C PRO A 386 2.91 -2.11 2.58
N ALA A 387 3.01 -3.25 1.86
CA ALA A 387 1.81 -4.00 1.47
C ALA A 387 1.13 -4.70 2.65
N MET A 388 1.87 -5.05 3.72
CA MET A 388 1.31 -5.71 4.89
C MET A 388 0.56 -4.72 5.79
N THR A 389 1.12 -3.53 6.04
CA THR A 389 0.43 -2.51 6.84
C THR A 389 -0.84 -2.03 6.12
N GLU A 390 -0.79 -1.83 4.81
CA GLU A 390 -1.98 -1.54 4.00
C GLU A 390 -3.02 -2.67 4.06
N ALA A 391 -2.59 -3.94 4.01
CA ALA A 391 -3.50 -5.07 4.08
C ALA A 391 -4.25 -5.14 5.43
N ILE A 392 -3.56 -4.86 6.54
CA ILE A 392 -4.19 -4.78 7.87
C ILE A 392 -5.13 -3.58 7.93
N ALA A 393 -4.69 -2.40 7.48
CA ALA A 393 -5.51 -1.20 7.47
C ALA A 393 -6.78 -1.37 6.61
N MET A 394 -6.66 -1.91 5.41
CA MET A 394 -7.79 -2.24 4.53
C MET A 394 -8.71 -3.30 5.15
N MET A 395 -8.16 -4.34 5.81
CA MET A 395 -8.97 -5.36 6.47
C MET A 395 -9.79 -4.76 7.61
N MET A 396 -9.17 -3.91 8.44
CA MET A 396 -9.84 -3.22 9.55
C MET A 396 -10.87 -2.20 9.03
N GLY A 397 -10.54 -1.45 7.98
CA GLY A 397 -11.47 -0.55 7.28
C GLY A 397 -12.71 -1.27 6.75
N ASP A 398 -12.55 -2.51 6.26
CA ASP A 398 -13.64 -3.30 5.71
C ASP A 398 -14.55 -3.96 6.76
N LEU A 399 -14.18 -4.03 8.05
CA LEU A 399 -14.94 -4.77 9.06
C LEU A 399 -16.40 -4.32 9.17
N HIS A 400 -16.67 -3.02 9.09
CA HIS A 400 -18.05 -2.53 9.14
C HIS A 400 -18.90 -2.90 7.90
N LYS A 401 -18.25 -3.30 6.79
CA LYS A 401 -18.90 -3.79 5.57
C LYS A 401 -19.09 -5.32 5.59
N ARG A 402 -18.23 -6.04 6.32
CA ARG A 402 -18.19 -7.50 6.37
C ARG A 402 -18.93 -8.07 7.58
N GLU A 403 -18.78 -7.43 8.73
CA GLU A 403 -19.32 -7.83 10.03
C GLU A 403 -20.62 -7.06 10.36
N ASN A 404 -21.25 -7.37 11.49
CA ASN A 404 -22.52 -6.77 11.86
C ASN A 404 -22.38 -5.46 12.67
N VAL A 405 -21.33 -4.68 12.42
CA VAL A 405 -21.03 -3.44 13.16
C VAL A 405 -22.16 -2.42 13.08
N LEU A 406 -22.81 -2.33 11.93
CA LEU A 406 -23.88 -1.37 11.63
C LEU A 406 -25.30 -1.89 11.91
N ALA A 407 -25.45 -3.12 12.41
CA ALA A 407 -26.76 -3.77 12.54
C ALA A 407 -27.73 -3.04 13.49
N ASP A 408 -27.22 -2.27 14.45
CA ASP A 408 -28.05 -1.51 15.39
C ASP A 408 -28.62 -0.22 14.80
N ILE A 409 -28.05 0.28 13.71
CA ILE A 409 -28.42 1.58 13.13
C ILE A 409 -28.94 1.48 11.69
N VAL A 410 -28.70 0.37 10.99
CA VAL A 410 -29.05 0.20 9.59
C VAL A 410 -29.96 -1.03 9.41
N PRO A 411 -31.10 -0.91 8.69
CA PRO A 411 -31.97 -2.05 8.40
C PRO A 411 -31.23 -3.16 7.64
N GLN A 412 -31.58 -4.42 7.91
CA GLN A 412 -30.90 -5.60 7.38
C GLN A 412 -30.84 -5.64 5.85
N ASN A 413 -31.95 -5.27 5.17
CA ASN A 413 -31.99 -5.26 3.71
C ASN A 413 -31.01 -4.23 3.10
N ILE A 414 -30.81 -3.08 3.73
CA ILE A 414 -29.83 -2.07 3.30
C ILE A 414 -28.40 -2.55 3.56
N LEU A 415 -28.16 -3.24 4.67
CA LEU A 415 -26.87 -3.85 4.96
C LEU A 415 -26.49 -4.92 3.93
N GLU A 416 -27.44 -5.74 3.50
CA GLU A 416 -27.21 -6.78 2.49
C GLU A 416 -26.86 -6.15 1.13
N GLU A 417 -27.59 -5.10 0.71
CA GLU A 417 -27.25 -4.34 -0.51
C GLU A 417 -25.85 -3.72 -0.41
N PHE A 418 -25.50 -3.16 0.75
CA PHE A 418 -24.20 -2.53 1.00
C PHE A 418 -23.05 -3.55 0.98
N LYS A 419 -23.21 -4.71 1.63
CA LYS A 419 -22.24 -5.81 1.60
C LYS A 419 -22.04 -6.35 0.17
N GLN A 420 -23.11 -6.50 -0.59
CA GLN A 420 -23.03 -6.93 -1.99
C GLN A 420 -22.27 -5.89 -2.84
N LYS A 421 -22.57 -4.60 -2.64
CA LYS A 421 -21.86 -3.51 -3.33
C LYS A 421 -20.38 -3.46 -3.01
N PHE A 422 -20.01 -3.72 -1.76
CA PHE A 422 -18.62 -3.81 -1.34
C PHE A 422 -17.85 -4.91 -2.12
N ILE A 423 -18.46 -6.08 -2.32
CA ILE A 423 -17.84 -7.16 -3.12
C ILE A 423 -17.66 -6.72 -4.58
N GLU A 424 -18.65 -6.05 -5.16
CA GLU A 424 -18.58 -5.52 -6.52
C GLU A 424 -17.49 -4.43 -6.66
N ASP A 425 -17.32 -3.57 -5.64
CA ASP A 425 -16.30 -2.54 -5.61
C ASP A 425 -14.89 -3.13 -5.48
N ASP A 426 -14.72 -4.18 -4.67
CA ASP A 426 -13.45 -4.91 -4.52
C ASP A 426 -13.02 -5.57 -5.84
N LEU A 427 -13.94 -6.22 -6.55
CA LEU A 427 -13.69 -6.79 -7.89
C LEU A 427 -13.37 -5.70 -8.93
N SER A 428 -14.04 -4.57 -8.87
CA SER A 428 -13.76 -3.41 -9.74
C SER A 428 -12.41 -2.79 -9.45
N PHE A 429 -11.98 -2.77 -8.18
CA PHE A 429 -10.64 -2.36 -7.78
C PHE A 429 -9.57 -3.29 -8.36
N ILE A 430 -9.74 -4.63 -8.27
CA ILE A 430 -8.82 -5.61 -8.84
C ILE A 430 -8.65 -5.36 -10.35
N SER A 431 -9.75 -5.21 -11.09
CA SER A 431 -9.72 -4.89 -12.52
C SER A 431 -8.89 -3.65 -12.83
N ARG A 432 -9.15 -2.55 -12.11
CA ARG A 432 -8.43 -1.28 -12.29
C ARG A 432 -6.95 -1.40 -11.93
N ALA A 433 -6.63 -2.09 -10.86
CA ALA A 433 -5.26 -2.31 -10.43
C ALA A 433 -4.45 -3.11 -11.47
N LEU A 434 -5.06 -4.15 -12.06
CA LEU A 434 -4.46 -4.94 -13.15
C LEU A 434 -4.17 -4.07 -14.37
N ILE A 435 -5.06 -3.14 -14.74
CA ILE A 435 -4.82 -2.18 -15.84
C ILE A 435 -3.60 -1.33 -15.53
N ILE A 436 -3.59 -0.67 -14.37
CA ILE A 436 -2.54 0.30 -14.00
C ILE A 436 -1.18 -0.37 -13.91
N ILE A 437 -1.08 -1.52 -13.23
CA ILE A 437 0.18 -2.23 -13.01
C ILE A 437 0.74 -2.77 -14.33
N ASN A 438 -0.08 -3.43 -15.15
CA ASN A 438 0.40 -4.01 -16.40
C ASN A 438 0.72 -2.93 -17.44
N PHE A 439 -0.05 -1.84 -17.49
CA PHE A 439 0.28 -0.70 -18.33
C PHE A 439 1.64 -0.10 -17.94
N GLU A 440 1.86 0.16 -16.65
CA GLU A 440 3.11 0.73 -16.16
C GLU A 440 4.31 -0.17 -16.49
N LYS A 441 4.19 -1.47 -16.21
CA LYS A 441 5.21 -2.47 -16.53
C LYS A 441 5.59 -2.44 -18.02
N GLU A 442 4.61 -2.46 -18.92
CA GLU A 442 4.87 -2.45 -20.37
C GLU A 442 5.34 -1.06 -20.86
N MET A 443 4.92 0.04 -20.24
CA MET A 443 5.43 1.39 -20.54
C MET A 443 6.92 1.51 -20.23
N TYR A 444 7.39 0.99 -19.08
CA TYR A 444 8.80 0.99 -18.72
C TYR A 444 9.63 0.04 -19.62
N LYS A 445 9.05 -1.08 -20.04
CA LYS A 445 9.70 -2.05 -20.93
C LYS A 445 9.93 -1.49 -22.34
N ASN A 446 8.98 -0.75 -22.89
CA ASN A 446 9.09 -0.06 -24.16
C ASN A 446 8.35 1.29 -24.15
N PRO A 447 9.01 2.37 -23.72
CA PRO A 447 8.38 3.69 -23.65
C PRO A 447 8.09 4.31 -25.04
N ASP A 448 8.65 3.78 -26.11
CA ASP A 448 8.46 4.30 -27.47
C ASP A 448 7.26 3.70 -28.23
N GLN A 449 6.60 2.69 -27.66
CA GLN A 449 5.37 2.13 -28.22
C GLN A 449 4.21 3.14 -28.17
N ASP A 450 3.12 2.85 -28.88
CA ASP A 450 1.88 3.63 -28.80
C ASP A 450 1.20 3.42 -27.44
N LEU A 451 1.46 4.32 -26.49
CA LEU A 451 0.94 4.24 -25.13
C LEU A 451 -0.58 4.46 -25.06
N LYS A 452 -1.19 5.18 -26.02
CA LYS A 452 -2.67 5.30 -26.09
C LYS A 452 -3.29 3.96 -26.45
N LYS A 453 -2.70 3.28 -27.43
CA LYS A 453 -3.14 1.94 -27.83
C LYS A 453 -2.92 0.92 -26.70
N LEU A 454 -1.74 0.92 -26.08
CA LEU A 454 -1.45 0.06 -24.93
C LEU A 454 -2.47 0.26 -23.78
N TRP A 455 -2.77 1.52 -23.44
CA TRP A 455 -3.77 1.82 -22.39
C TRP A 455 -5.14 1.26 -22.73
N HIS A 456 -5.56 1.45 -23.97
CA HIS A 456 -6.81 0.90 -24.46
C HIS A 456 -6.84 -0.64 -24.42
N GLU A 457 -5.78 -1.30 -24.89
CA GLU A 457 -5.65 -2.77 -24.84
C GLU A 457 -5.76 -3.31 -23.41
N MET A 458 -5.15 -2.63 -22.41
CA MET A 458 -5.29 -3.00 -21.01
C MET A 458 -6.73 -2.83 -20.51
N ARG A 459 -7.44 -1.78 -20.93
CA ARG A 459 -8.84 -1.57 -20.58
C ARG A 459 -9.78 -2.61 -21.24
N VAL A 460 -9.54 -2.96 -22.49
CA VAL A 460 -10.27 -4.04 -23.18
C VAL A 460 -10.08 -5.36 -22.43
N LYS A 461 -8.82 -5.70 -22.11
CA LYS A 461 -8.47 -6.96 -21.46
C LYS A 461 -9.05 -7.11 -20.06
N TYR A 462 -8.91 -6.09 -19.21
CA TYR A 462 -9.21 -6.19 -17.78
C TYR A 462 -10.52 -5.54 -17.36
N ALA A 463 -11.02 -4.56 -18.11
CA ALA A 463 -12.28 -3.87 -17.83
C ALA A 463 -13.34 -4.06 -18.92
N PHE A 464 -13.11 -4.93 -19.90
CA PHE A 464 -14.09 -5.25 -20.98
C PHE A 464 -14.63 -3.99 -21.66
N ALA A 465 -13.74 -3.00 -21.88
CA ALA A 465 -14.06 -1.78 -22.60
C ALA A 465 -14.38 -2.07 -24.07
N ASP A 466 -15.12 -1.17 -24.73
CA ASP A 466 -15.43 -1.30 -26.15
C ASP A 466 -14.13 -1.17 -26.96
N GLU A 467 -13.87 -2.14 -27.88
CA GLU A 467 -12.68 -2.17 -28.73
C GLU A 467 -12.58 -0.95 -29.67
N ASN A 468 -13.68 -0.24 -29.89
CA ASN A 468 -13.77 0.95 -30.75
C ASN A 468 -13.78 2.27 -29.96
N GLU A 469 -13.37 2.28 -28.69
CA GLU A 469 -13.24 3.54 -27.94
C GLU A 469 -12.14 4.42 -28.54
N GLU A 470 -12.29 5.72 -28.41
CA GLU A 470 -11.29 6.72 -28.83
C GLU A 470 -10.01 6.61 -28.00
N LEU A 471 -8.87 6.56 -28.67
CA LEU A 471 -7.55 6.50 -28.04
C LEU A 471 -7.12 7.88 -27.53
N ASN A 472 -6.77 7.99 -26.27
CA ASN A 472 -6.35 9.23 -25.64
C ASN A 472 -5.25 9.03 -24.58
N TYR A 473 -4.79 10.12 -23.97
CA TYR A 473 -3.77 10.12 -22.91
C TYR A 473 -4.35 10.14 -21.49
N ASP A 474 -5.54 9.58 -21.25
CA ASP A 474 -6.14 9.52 -19.90
C ASP A 474 -5.20 8.83 -18.87
N TRP A 475 -4.39 7.86 -19.32
CA TRP A 475 -3.36 7.23 -18.49
C TRP A 475 -2.38 8.24 -17.86
N ALA A 476 -2.03 9.32 -18.57
CA ALA A 476 -1.08 10.30 -18.08
C ALA A 476 -1.62 11.13 -16.90
N THR A 477 -2.95 11.10 -16.67
CA THR A 477 -3.58 11.76 -15.52
C THR A 477 -3.42 10.96 -14.21
N ILE A 478 -2.88 9.72 -14.26
CA ILE A 478 -2.68 8.87 -13.09
C ILE A 478 -1.42 9.33 -12.34
N PRO A 479 -1.55 9.91 -11.14
CA PRO A 479 -0.43 10.57 -10.48
C PRO A 479 0.70 9.60 -10.10
N HIS A 480 0.40 8.30 -9.91
CA HIS A 480 1.39 7.31 -9.51
C HIS A 480 2.52 7.12 -10.54
N TYR A 481 2.23 7.20 -11.83
CA TYR A 481 3.27 7.09 -12.86
C TYR A 481 4.30 8.22 -12.80
N LEU A 482 3.88 9.40 -12.32
CA LEU A 482 4.75 10.54 -12.13
C LEU A 482 5.51 10.47 -10.80
N SER A 483 4.78 10.37 -9.67
CA SER A 483 5.34 10.60 -8.34
C SER A 483 5.70 9.33 -7.56
N HIS A 484 5.11 8.18 -7.89
CA HIS A 484 5.26 6.91 -7.14
C HIS A 484 5.36 5.72 -8.09
N PRO A 485 6.40 5.64 -8.92
CA PRO A 485 6.55 4.57 -9.91
C PRO A 485 6.61 3.20 -9.24
N ALA A 486 5.96 2.22 -9.88
CA ALA A 486 5.80 0.84 -9.41
C ALA A 486 5.08 0.68 -8.05
N TYR A 487 4.48 1.74 -7.49
CA TYR A 487 3.83 1.67 -6.17
C TYR A 487 2.48 0.95 -6.19
N TYR A 488 1.75 1.00 -7.30
CA TYR A 488 0.36 0.52 -7.36
C TYR A 488 0.22 -0.98 -7.05
N GLN A 489 1.28 -1.76 -7.25
CA GLN A 489 1.33 -3.17 -6.85
C GLN A 489 1.20 -3.39 -5.33
N ASN A 490 1.59 -2.40 -4.50
CA ASN A 490 1.41 -2.51 -3.05
C ASN A 490 -0.07 -2.54 -2.67
N TYR A 491 -0.91 -1.69 -3.29
CA TYR A 491 -2.37 -1.72 -3.08
C TYR A 491 -2.99 -3.03 -3.58
N PHE A 492 -2.53 -3.54 -4.73
CA PHE A 492 -3.02 -4.81 -5.25
C PHE A 492 -2.65 -5.98 -4.32
N ARG A 493 -1.38 -6.06 -3.92
CA ARG A 493 -0.91 -7.11 -2.99
C ARG A 493 -1.59 -6.99 -1.63
N ALA A 494 -1.76 -5.76 -1.13
CA ALA A 494 -2.50 -5.50 0.10
C ALA A 494 -3.95 -6.00 0.02
N ASN A 495 -4.62 -5.80 -1.11
CA ASN A 495 -5.97 -6.32 -1.33
C ASN A 495 -6.00 -7.87 -1.30
N VAL A 496 -5.04 -8.52 -1.96
CA VAL A 496 -4.91 -9.98 -1.94
C VAL A 496 -4.63 -10.48 -0.52
N TYR A 497 -3.70 -9.86 0.20
CA TYR A 497 -3.33 -10.21 1.57
C TYR A 497 -4.50 -10.01 2.54
N LYS A 498 -5.18 -8.86 2.45
CA LYS A 498 -6.41 -8.56 3.21
C LYS A 498 -7.43 -9.69 3.11
N ASN A 499 -7.73 -10.14 1.89
CA ASN A 499 -8.72 -11.18 1.67
C ASN A 499 -8.25 -12.56 2.17
N LYS A 500 -6.97 -12.92 1.99
CA LYS A 500 -6.38 -14.15 2.57
C LYS A 500 -6.43 -14.12 4.10
N MET A 501 -5.98 -13.03 4.71
CA MET A 501 -6.01 -12.83 6.17
C MET A 501 -7.43 -12.90 6.73
N TYR A 502 -8.38 -12.19 6.13
CA TYR A 502 -9.77 -12.22 6.56
C TYR A 502 -10.35 -13.63 6.50
N LYS A 503 -10.14 -14.35 5.39
CA LYS A 503 -10.59 -15.73 5.21
C LYS A 503 -9.99 -16.68 6.27
N TYR A 504 -8.68 -16.59 6.50
CA TYR A 504 -7.99 -17.40 7.52
C TYR A 504 -8.52 -17.09 8.93
N LEU A 505 -8.57 -15.80 9.29
CA LEU A 505 -9.00 -15.38 10.62
C LEU A 505 -10.45 -15.75 10.91
N THR A 506 -11.35 -15.56 9.95
CA THR A 506 -12.77 -15.96 10.12
C THR A 506 -12.96 -17.46 10.19
N SER A 507 -12.17 -18.25 9.44
CA SER A 507 -12.22 -19.72 9.54
C SER A 507 -11.75 -20.22 10.90
N LYS A 508 -10.83 -19.49 11.55
CA LYS A 508 -10.22 -19.87 12.82
C LYS A 508 -10.96 -19.33 14.04
N PHE A 509 -11.46 -18.11 13.96
CA PHE A 509 -12.00 -17.36 15.08
C PHE A 509 -13.49 -17.01 14.97
N GLY A 510 -14.11 -17.23 13.79
CA GLY A 510 -15.48 -16.80 13.52
C GLY A 510 -15.57 -15.28 13.26
N ASN A 511 -16.60 -14.65 13.81
CA ASN A 511 -16.77 -13.20 13.70
C ASN A 511 -15.59 -12.44 14.35
N LEU A 512 -14.89 -11.64 13.58
CA LEU A 512 -13.66 -10.98 14.05
C LEU A 512 -13.95 -9.90 15.08
N THR A 513 -15.09 -9.19 14.97
CA THR A 513 -15.47 -8.10 15.88
C THR A 513 -16.10 -8.60 17.18
N GLU A 514 -16.16 -9.90 17.40
CA GLU A 514 -16.71 -10.53 18.61
C GLU A 514 -15.69 -11.49 19.27
N ASN A 515 -14.46 -11.56 18.77
CA ASN A 515 -13.47 -12.53 19.24
C ASN A 515 -12.15 -11.88 19.67
N LYS A 516 -11.94 -11.87 20.97
CA LYS A 516 -10.77 -11.27 21.64
C LYS A 516 -9.43 -11.92 21.28
N SER A 517 -9.43 -13.16 20.81
CA SER A 517 -8.20 -13.88 20.44
C SER A 517 -7.61 -13.39 19.10
N VAL A 518 -8.35 -12.62 18.32
CA VAL A 518 -7.87 -12.07 17.03
C VAL A 518 -6.72 -11.09 17.27
N ALA A 519 -6.88 -10.14 18.19
CA ALA A 519 -5.83 -9.17 18.51
C ALA A 519 -4.57 -9.84 19.06
N GLU A 520 -4.73 -10.82 19.99
CA GLU A 520 -3.60 -11.58 20.53
C GLU A 520 -2.84 -12.30 19.41
N PHE A 521 -3.58 -12.96 18.52
CA PHE A 521 -2.98 -13.64 17.38
C PHE A 521 -2.22 -12.70 16.45
N LEU A 522 -2.82 -11.56 16.06
CA LEU A 522 -2.18 -10.57 15.19
C LEU A 522 -0.95 -9.96 15.86
N ASN A 523 -1.04 -9.60 17.15
CA ASN A 523 0.11 -9.07 17.88
C ASN A 523 1.25 -10.09 17.95
N GLU A 524 0.97 -11.35 18.33
CA GLU A 524 1.98 -12.37 18.54
C GLU A 524 2.58 -12.92 17.25
N LYS A 525 1.81 -13.02 16.18
CA LYS A 525 2.24 -13.66 14.93
C LYS A 525 2.68 -12.69 13.85
N LEU A 526 2.23 -11.43 13.92
CA LEU A 526 2.48 -10.45 12.88
C LEU A 526 3.10 -9.17 13.44
N PHE A 527 2.37 -8.40 14.26
CA PHE A 527 2.72 -7.02 14.55
C PHE A 527 4.06 -6.87 15.25
N LYS A 528 4.34 -7.69 16.27
CA LYS A 528 5.60 -7.61 17.02
C LYS A 528 6.86 -7.86 16.18
N LEU A 529 6.71 -8.44 14.99
CA LEU A 529 7.83 -8.80 14.14
C LEU A 529 8.34 -7.61 13.30
N GLY A 530 7.53 -6.56 13.11
CA GLY A 530 7.87 -5.44 12.23
C GLY A 530 8.35 -5.93 10.87
N SER A 531 9.41 -5.31 10.32
CA SER A 531 10.08 -5.75 9.10
C SER A 531 11.31 -6.64 9.34
N SER A 532 11.40 -7.30 10.51
CA SER A 532 12.50 -8.23 10.82
C SER A 532 12.40 -9.59 10.13
N VAL A 533 11.25 -9.87 9.51
CA VAL A 533 10.93 -11.08 8.73
C VAL A 533 10.48 -10.64 7.35
N GLU A 534 10.83 -11.37 6.29
CA GLU A 534 10.39 -11.06 4.92
C GLU A 534 8.85 -11.13 4.81
N GLU A 535 8.27 -10.23 4.05
CA GLU A 535 6.82 -10.12 3.86
C GLU A 535 6.17 -11.44 3.40
N LYS A 536 6.80 -12.14 2.45
CA LYS A 536 6.32 -13.44 1.98
C LYS A 536 6.32 -14.53 3.05
N GLU A 537 7.24 -14.48 4.02
CA GLU A 537 7.25 -15.42 5.14
C GLU A 537 6.14 -15.09 6.16
N LEU A 538 5.82 -13.79 6.34
CA LEU A 538 4.68 -13.38 7.15
C LEU A 538 3.35 -13.86 6.55
N MET A 539 3.20 -13.84 5.23
CA MET A 539 1.98 -14.31 4.57
C MET A 539 1.73 -15.80 4.72
N LYS A 540 2.77 -16.64 4.90
CA LYS A 540 2.61 -18.09 5.18
C LYS A 540 1.87 -18.37 6.49
N ILE A 541 1.76 -17.40 7.40
CA ILE A 541 0.99 -17.53 8.64
C ILE A 541 -0.51 -17.70 8.34
N PHE A 542 -0.94 -17.20 7.19
CA PHE A 542 -2.35 -17.16 6.75
C PHE A 542 -2.66 -18.17 5.61
N GLU A 543 -1.81 -19.17 5.44
CA GLU A 543 -2.01 -20.33 4.58
C GLU A 543 -2.47 -21.55 5.42
#